data_60969ae3239802b51ffc60265174311e
#
_entry.id   60969ae3239802b51ffc60265174311e
#
_cell.length_a   1.000
_cell.length_b   1.000
_cell.length_c   1.000
_cell.angle_alpha   90.00
_cell.angle_beta   90.00
_cell.angle_gamma   90.00
#
_symmetry.space_group_name_H-M   'P 1'
#
loop_
_entity.id
_entity.type
_entity.pdbx_description
1 polymer ?
#
loop_
_entity_poly.entity_id
_entity_poly.type
_entity_poly.pdbx_seq_one_letter_code
_entity_poly.pdbx_strand_id
1 'polypeptide(L)'
;MSISLATSSSQRVRELLANHPRVERVDTGTSAGIEFSQGAWKREIRVGDFDCELYGLVEFMDNNPLVCADRASIPGPAATLALIALAPLARAGLIADSPVLMLNFGGDEQEVGKALESVGWTAGLTIHTEEMDLGNALAATAMVSIRTPDDLEDVDALYEEQFGRSFYVQRDESSEWGPNVVLGKPFAAYRLRIVPDSPNSLLTVRLLSDRDGKCGASQIVHAMNVMCGFEESLGIK
;
A
#
# COMPACT_ATOMS: atom_id res chain seq x y z
N MET A 1 21.74 -2.71 15.17
CA MET A 1 21.39 -1.31 15.52
C MET A 1 19.96 -1.35 16.02
N SER A 2 19.60 -0.61 17.09
CA SER A 2 18.25 -0.60 17.67
C SER A 2 17.64 0.80 17.60
N ILE A 3 16.31 0.87 17.79
CA ILE A 3 15.56 2.12 17.96
C ILE A 3 15.41 2.37 19.44
N SER A 4 16.03 3.44 19.95
CA SER A 4 16.02 3.77 21.37
C SER A 4 14.67 4.29 21.87
N LEU A 5 13.94 5.00 21.01
CA LEU A 5 12.60 5.53 21.28
C LEU A 5 11.79 5.58 20.00
N ALA A 6 10.54 5.17 20.07
CA ALA A 6 9.54 5.36 19.02
C ALA A 6 8.25 5.95 19.60
N THR A 7 7.62 6.87 18.89
CA THR A 7 6.38 7.53 19.33
C THR A 7 5.34 7.55 18.23
N SER A 8 4.07 7.34 18.58
CA SER A 8 2.94 7.42 17.66
C SER A 8 1.66 7.78 18.43
N SER A 9 0.73 8.50 17.81
CA SER A 9 -0.62 8.70 18.37
C SER A 9 -1.50 7.46 18.17
N SER A 10 -1.21 6.63 17.15
CA SER A 10 -1.96 5.40 16.86
C SER A 10 -1.69 4.33 17.93
N GLN A 11 -2.74 3.86 18.58
CA GLN A 11 -2.62 2.77 19.56
C GLN A 11 -2.10 1.50 18.88
N ARG A 12 -2.62 1.15 17.70
CA ARG A 12 -2.23 -0.08 17.00
C ARG A 12 -0.77 -0.07 16.56
N VAL A 13 -0.26 1.07 16.12
CA VAL A 13 1.18 1.25 15.82
C VAL A 13 2.01 1.02 17.08
N ARG A 14 1.64 1.62 18.22
CA ARG A 14 2.36 1.42 19.50
C ARG A 14 2.35 -0.03 19.95
N GLU A 15 1.25 -0.76 19.76
CA GLU A 15 1.17 -2.19 20.10
C GLU A 15 2.16 -3.03 19.27
N LEU A 16 2.25 -2.78 17.95
CA LEU A 16 3.22 -3.45 17.10
C LEU A 16 4.67 -3.11 17.51
N LEU A 17 4.94 -1.83 17.76
CA LEU A 17 6.26 -1.36 18.17
C LEU A 17 6.69 -1.91 19.54
N ALA A 18 5.76 -2.04 20.49
CA ALA A 18 6.05 -2.61 21.82
C ALA A 18 6.46 -4.10 21.75
N ASN A 19 6.01 -4.80 20.71
CA ASN A 19 6.39 -6.19 20.44
C ASN A 19 7.57 -6.31 19.45
N HIS A 20 8.10 -5.19 18.97
CA HIS A 20 9.15 -5.19 17.96
C HIS A 20 10.54 -5.44 18.60
N PRO A 21 11.30 -6.45 18.17
CA PRO A 21 12.55 -6.89 18.86
C PRO A 21 13.70 -5.89 18.77
N ARG A 22 13.55 -4.83 17.95
CA ARG A 22 14.57 -3.77 17.77
C ARG A 22 14.15 -2.42 18.35
N VAL A 23 12.99 -2.32 19.00
CA VAL A 23 12.50 -1.10 19.64
C VAL A 23 12.64 -1.26 21.16
N GLU A 24 13.37 -0.34 21.79
CA GLU A 24 13.66 -0.39 23.23
C GLU A 24 12.57 0.25 24.06
N ARG A 25 11.98 1.35 23.55
CA ARG A 25 10.92 2.10 24.24
C ARG A 25 9.90 2.67 23.27
N VAL A 26 8.64 2.62 23.68
CA VAL A 26 7.49 3.18 22.93
C VAL A 26 6.74 4.16 23.82
N ASP A 27 6.51 5.38 23.34
CA ASP A 27 5.72 6.39 24.02
C ASP A 27 4.56 6.89 23.14
N THR A 28 3.60 7.59 23.72
CA THR A 28 2.55 8.27 22.97
C THR A 28 3.12 9.52 22.32
N GLY A 29 2.92 9.66 21.00
CA GLY A 29 3.28 10.82 20.20
C GLY A 29 2.04 11.56 19.70
N THR A 30 2.28 12.57 18.86
CA THR A 30 1.24 13.39 18.21
C THR A 30 1.00 13.02 16.76
N SER A 31 1.98 12.40 16.10
CA SER A 31 1.89 11.95 14.71
C SER A 31 1.06 10.67 14.58
N ALA A 32 0.19 10.59 13.59
CA ALA A 32 -0.52 9.35 13.22
C ALA A 32 0.43 8.29 12.66
N GLY A 33 1.55 8.71 12.07
CA GLY A 33 2.66 7.85 11.67
C GLY A 33 3.56 7.49 12.86
N ILE A 34 4.86 7.60 12.68
CA ILE A 34 5.86 7.29 13.70
C ILE A 34 7.01 8.30 13.67
N GLU A 35 7.43 8.76 14.85
CA GLU A 35 8.71 9.42 15.04
C GLU A 35 9.61 8.47 15.84
N PHE A 36 10.87 8.31 15.42
CA PHE A 36 11.77 7.37 16.07
C PHE A 36 13.22 7.85 16.07
N SER A 37 13.99 7.35 17.02
CA SER A 37 15.41 7.68 17.19
C SER A 37 16.27 6.43 17.06
N GLN A 38 17.30 6.51 16.21
CA GLN A 38 18.30 5.48 15.97
C GLN A 38 19.66 6.05 16.35
N GLY A 39 20.05 5.86 17.59
CA GLY A 39 21.18 6.61 18.18
C GLY A 39 20.84 8.10 18.28
N ALA A 40 21.70 8.95 17.72
CA ALA A 40 21.45 10.41 17.65
C ALA A 40 20.56 10.82 16.45
N TRP A 41 20.28 9.92 15.55
CA TRP A 41 19.50 10.19 14.33
C TRP A 41 18.01 10.12 14.62
N LYS A 42 17.30 11.23 14.42
CA LYS A 42 15.84 11.35 14.53
C LYS A 42 15.24 11.20 13.16
N ARG A 43 14.24 10.35 13.06
CA ARG A 43 13.57 10.00 11.79
C ARG A 43 12.08 10.00 11.96
N GLU A 44 11.35 10.19 10.84
CA GLU A 44 9.89 10.30 10.83
C GLU A 44 9.30 9.57 9.63
N ILE A 45 8.19 8.86 9.86
CA ILE A 45 7.30 8.34 8.81
C ILE A 45 5.94 8.99 9.00
N ARG A 46 5.46 9.65 7.97
CA ARG A 46 4.12 10.22 7.88
C ARG A 46 3.18 9.36 7.08
N VAL A 47 1.89 9.65 7.18
CA VAL A 47 0.85 8.99 6.38
C VAL A 47 0.09 10.07 5.61
N GLY A 48 -0.04 9.90 4.29
CA GLY A 48 -0.82 10.79 3.43
C GLY A 48 -0.17 12.15 3.14
N ASP A 49 1.06 12.40 3.57
CA ASP A 49 1.79 13.63 3.26
C ASP A 49 2.46 13.50 1.87
N PHE A 50 1.68 13.71 0.82
CA PHE A 50 2.14 13.58 -0.57
C PHE A 50 3.03 14.73 -1.04
N ASP A 51 3.21 15.78 -0.23
CA ASP A 51 4.21 16.83 -0.46
C ASP A 51 5.59 16.45 0.11
N CYS A 52 5.70 15.33 0.81
CA CYS A 52 6.98 14.80 1.28
C CYS A 52 7.83 14.35 0.08
N GLU A 53 9.12 14.71 0.08
CA GLU A 53 10.07 14.37 -1.00
C GLU A 53 10.12 12.85 -1.27
N LEU A 54 10.06 12.06 -0.21
CA LEU A 54 9.94 10.59 -0.30
C LEU A 54 8.52 10.18 0.08
N TYR A 55 7.64 10.18 -0.90
CA TYR A 55 6.27 9.70 -0.78
C TYR A 55 6.03 8.50 -1.70
N GLY A 56 5.45 7.44 -1.17
CA GLY A 56 5.03 6.29 -1.97
C GLY A 56 4.83 5.01 -1.17
N LEU A 57 4.34 4.01 -1.86
CA LEU A 57 4.24 2.65 -1.34
C LEU A 57 5.63 2.01 -1.37
N VAL A 58 6.05 1.38 -0.27
CA VAL A 58 7.39 0.81 -0.11
C VAL A 58 7.77 -0.11 -1.27
N GLU A 59 6.83 -0.90 -1.77
CA GLU A 59 7.02 -1.81 -2.91
C GLU A 59 7.36 -1.10 -4.24
N PHE A 60 7.14 0.22 -4.32
CA PHE A 60 7.45 1.04 -5.49
C PHE A 60 8.60 2.03 -5.25
N MET A 61 9.14 2.08 -4.03
CA MET A 61 10.23 2.98 -3.65
C MET A 61 11.57 2.26 -3.74
N ASP A 62 12.60 2.98 -4.16
CA ASP A 62 13.97 2.48 -4.04
C ASP A 62 14.42 2.46 -2.58
N ASN A 63 15.04 1.37 -2.15
CA ASN A 63 15.48 1.22 -0.76
C ASN A 63 16.58 2.22 -0.37
N ASN A 64 17.49 2.56 -1.27
CA ASN A 64 18.61 3.44 -0.94
C ASN A 64 18.21 4.85 -0.49
N PRO A 65 17.34 5.59 -1.20
CA PRO A 65 16.81 6.86 -0.71
C PRO A 65 16.10 6.71 0.64
N LEU A 66 15.30 5.67 0.81
CA LEU A 66 14.52 5.44 2.02
C LEU A 66 15.40 5.20 3.24
N VAL A 67 16.45 4.38 3.11
CA VAL A 67 17.42 4.10 4.19
C VAL A 67 18.17 5.36 4.61
N CYS A 68 18.45 6.29 3.70
CA CYS A 68 19.19 7.52 3.97
C CYS A 68 18.31 8.68 4.43
N ALA A 69 16.99 8.56 4.38
CA ALA A 69 16.09 9.67 4.67
C ALA A 69 15.90 9.95 6.16
N ASP A 70 15.76 11.22 6.51
CA ASP A 70 15.26 11.65 7.82
C ASP A 70 13.74 11.54 7.89
N ARG A 71 13.05 11.73 6.76
CA ARG A 71 11.61 11.74 6.65
C ARG A 71 11.16 10.99 5.41
N ALA A 72 10.11 10.18 5.56
CA ALA A 72 9.37 9.56 4.47
C ALA A 72 7.86 9.65 4.74
N SER A 73 7.06 9.54 3.71
CA SER A 73 5.61 9.42 3.83
C SER A 73 5.10 8.24 3.03
N ILE A 74 4.22 7.48 3.65
CA ILE A 74 3.51 6.37 3.02
C ILE A 74 2.09 6.79 2.67
N PRO A 75 1.49 6.20 1.61
CA PRO A 75 0.13 6.54 1.22
C PRO A 75 -0.90 6.11 2.25
N GLY A 76 -1.96 6.88 2.36
CA GLY A 76 -3.18 6.51 3.08
C GLY A 76 -3.91 5.35 2.41
N PRO A 77 -4.99 4.83 3.04
CA PRO A 77 -5.64 3.60 2.60
C PRO A 77 -6.11 3.59 1.14
N ALA A 78 -6.77 4.66 0.68
CA ALA A 78 -7.28 4.75 -0.69
C ALA A 78 -6.15 4.78 -1.72
N ALA A 79 -5.13 5.60 -1.47
CA ALA A 79 -3.95 5.70 -2.33
C ALA A 79 -3.14 4.39 -2.34
N THR A 80 -3.04 3.70 -1.18
CA THR A 80 -2.42 2.37 -1.09
C THR A 80 -3.11 1.36 -2.00
N LEU A 81 -4.45 1.24 -1.91
CA LEU A 81 -5.19 0.28 -2.73
C LEU A 81 -5.18 0.68 -4.22
N ALA A 82 -5.24 1.99 -4.53
CA ALA A 82 -5.10 2.47 -5.90
C ALA A 82 -3.73 2.12 -6.51
N LEU A 83 -2.64 2.30 -5.76
CA LEU A 83 -1.29 1.93 -6.21
C LEU A 83 -1.17 0.43 -6.43
N ILE A 84 -1.67 -0.41 -5.52
CA ILE A 84 -1.64 -1.87 -5.71
C ILE A 84 -2.41 -2.26 -6.96
N ALA A 85 -3.58 -1.63 -7.21
CA ALA A 85 -4.41 -1.95 -8.37
C ALA A 85 -3.81 -1.48 -9.70
N LEU A 86 -3.28 -0.26 -9.75
CA LEU A 86 -3.04 0.43 -11.01
C LEU A 86 -1.56 0.64 -11.35
N ALA A 87 -0.66 0.66 -10.36
CA ALA A 87 0.74 0.98 -10.62
C ALA A 87 1.46 -0.01 -11.54
N PRO A 88 1.26 -1.34 -11.45
CA PRO A 88 1.87 -2.27 -12.41
C PRO A 88 1.46 -1.95 -13.86
N LEU A 89 0.18 -1.65 -14.08
CA LEU A 89 -0.37 -1.33 -15.40
C LEU A 89 0.10 0.04 -15.92
N ALA A 90 0.15 1.03 -15.02
CA ALA A 90 0.61 2.38 -15.34
C ALA A 90 2.08 2.37 -15.79
N ARG A 91 2.95 1.69 -15.03
CA ARG A 91 4.36 1.53 -15.37
C ARG A 91 4.59 0.79 -16.68
N ALA A 92 3.76 -0.22 -16.97
CA ALA A 92 3.79 -0.93 -18.24
C ALA A 92 3.16 -0.16 -19.41
N GLY A 93 2.50 0.98 -19.13
CA GLY A 93 1.82 1.79 -20.14
C GLY A 93 0.64 1.07 -20.80
N LEU A 94 -0.01 0.14 -20.09
CA LEU A 94 -1.12 -0.66 -20.61
C LEU A 94 -2.48 0.00 -20.48
N ILE A 95 -2.65 0.96 -19.57
CA ILE A 95 -3.94 1.64 -19.34
C ILE A 95 -4.32 2.42 -20.60
N ALA A 96 -5.47 2.10 -21.16
CA ALA A 96 -5.97 2.71 -22.40
C ALA A 96 -6.87 3.92 -22.14
N ASP A 97 -7.73 3.85 -21.12
CA ASP A 97 -8.69 4.89 -20.73
C ASP A 97 -8.64 5.16 -19.23
N SER A 98 -9.26 6.26 -18.78
CA SER A 98 -9.35 6.61 -17.36
C SER A 98 -9.97 5.48 -16.55
N PRO A 99 -9.24 4.91 -15.57
CA PRO A 99 -9.77 3.86 -14.71
C PRO A 99 -10.90 4.34 -13.81
N VAL A 100 -11.73 3.39 -13.36
CA VAL A 100 -12.70 3.61 -12.29
C VAL A 100 -12.25 2.84 -11.05
N LEU A 101 -12.13 3.53 -9.92
CA LEU A 101 -11.83 2.94 -8.61
C LEU A 101 -13.05 3.04 -7.71
N MET A 102 -13.58 1.91 -7.31
CA MET A 102 -14.70 1.81 -6.36
C MET A 102 -14.13 1.46 -4.99
N LEU A 103 -14.52 2.21 -3.94
CA LEU A 103 -14.09 2.02 -2.55
C LEU A 103 -15.30 1.81 -1.65
N ASN A 104 -15.18 0.93 -0.64
CA ASN A 104 -16.20 0.78 0.41
C ASN A 104 -16.03 1.78 1.58
N PHE A 105 -15.13 2.74 1.46
CA PHE A 105 -14.81 3.75 2.48
C PHE A 105 -14.39 5.06 1.81
N GLY A 106 -14.46 6.15 2.58
CA GLY A 106 -14.00 7.47 2.10
C GLY A 106 -12.48 7.52 1.90
N GLY A 107 -12.04 8.23 0.87
CA GLY A 107 -10.62 8.44 0.57
C GLY A 107 -10.35 9.88 0.10
N ASP A 108 -9.11 10.31 0.18
CA ASP A 108 -8.64 11.58 -0.36
C ASP A 108 -8.32 11.40 -1.85
N GLU A 109 -9.17 11.95 -2.71
CA GLU A 109 -9.01 11.86 -4.17
C GLU A 109 -7.73 12.57 -4.65
N GLN A 110 -7.33 13.67 -3.99
CA GLN A 110 -6.11 14.39 -4.33
C GLN A 110 -4.88 13.54 -4.03
N GLU A 111 -4.85 12.87 -2.88
CA GLU A 111 -3.77 11.95 -2.53
C GLU A 111 -3.69 10.79 -3.52
N VAL A 112 -4.84 10.18 -3.88
CA VAL A 112 -4.87 9.09 -4.86
C VAL A 112 -4.28 9.54 -6.21
N GLY A 113 -4.66 10.71 -6.68
CA GLY A 113 -4.12 11.30 -7.91
C GLY A 113 -2.60 11.48 -7.84
N LYS A 114 -2.10 12.07 -6.76
CA LYS A 114 -0.66 12.27 -6.53
C LYS A 114 0.13 10.97 -6.41
N ALA A 115 -0.44 9.97 -5.74
CA ALA A 115 0.15 8.65 -5.64
C ALA A 115 0.31 8.00 -7.03
N LEU A 116 -0.68 8.09 -7.89
CA LEU A 116 -0.60 7.56 -9.26
C LEU A 116 0.34 8.37 -10.16
N GLU A 117 0.42 9.70 -10.00
CA GLU A 117 1.42 10.52 -10.67
C GLU A 117 2.85 10.04 -10.37
N SER A 118 3.14 9.62 -9.12
CA SER A 118 4.46 9.13 -8.72
C SER A 118 4.90 7.85 -9.44
N VAL A 119 3.96 7.09 -9.99
CA VAL A 119 4.22 5.87 -10.78
C VAL A 119 3.99 6.06 -12.28
N GLY A 120 3.85 7.31 -12.73
CA GLY A 120 3.79 7.70 -14.14
C GLY A 120 2.38 7.82 -14.73
N TRP A 121 1.32 7.73 -13.93
CA TRP A 121 -0.04 7.93 -14.40
C TRP A 121 -0.52 9.35 -14.10
N THR A 122 -0.66 10.18 -15.15
CA THR A 122 -1.07 11.59 -15.06
C THR A 122 -2.45 11.86 -15.68
N ALA A 123 -3.05 10.86 -16.33
CA ALA A 123 -4.43 10.95 -16.83
C ALA A 123 -5.43 10.78 -15.68
N GLY A 124 -6.66 11.20 -15.90
CA GLY A 124 -7.70 11.19 -14.88
C GLY A 124 -8.02 9.79 -14.32
N LEU A 125 -8.63 9.79 -13.16
CA LEU A 125 -9.18 8.63 -12.47
C LEU A 125 -10.58 9.02 -11.99
N THR A 126 -11.56 8.12 -12.09
CA THR A 126 -12.87 8.29 -11.46
C THR A 126 -12.89 7.47 -10.17
N ILE A 127 -13.14 8.14 -9.04
CA ILE A 127 -13.31 7.46 -7.75
C ILE A 127 -14.80 7.46 -7.41
N HIS A 128 -15.31 6.30 -7.06
CA HIS A 128 -16.67 6.12 -6.56
C HIS A 128 -16.61 5.49 -5.18
N THR A 129 -17.23 6.14 -4.20
CA THR A 129 -17.31 5.64 -2.83
C THR A 129 -18.72 5.18 -2.54
N GLU A 130 -18.86 3.92 -2.14
CA GLU A 130 -20.10 3.34 -1.62
C GLU A 130 -19.79 2.75 -0.25
N GLU A 131 -20.11 3.48 0.81
CA GLU A 131 -19.83 3.04 2.17
C GLU A 131 -20.55 1.74 2.49
N MET A 132 -19.77 0.71 2.76
CA MET A 132 -20.25 -0.61 3.17
C MET A 132 -19.48 -1.06 4.40
N ASP A 133 -20.20 -1.42 5.45
CA ASP A 133 -19.58 -1.94 6.67
C ASP A 133 -19.08 -3.38 6.45
N LEU A 134 -17.78 -3.51 6.35
CA LEU A 134 -17.06 -4.79 6.30
C LEU A 134 -16.24 -5.03 7.59
N GLY A 135 -16.63 -4.38 8.68
CA GLY A 135 -15.85 -4.36 9.92
C GLY A 135 -14.53 -3.60 9.72
N ASN A 136 -13.42 -4.24 10.07
CA ASN A 136 -12.09 -3.64 9.90
C ASN A 136 -11.52 -3.85 8.49
N ALA A 137 -12.24 -4.51 7.57
CA ALA A 137 -11.76 -4.73 6.21
C ALA A 137 -12.08 -3.54 5.30
N LEU A 138 -11.09 -3.14 4.51
CA LEU A 138 -11.19 -2.17 3.43
C LEU A 138 -11.20 -2.93 2.10
N ALA A 139 -12.10 -2.53 1.21
CA ALA A 139 -12.24 -3.12 -0.10
C ALA A 139 -12.12 -2.06 -1.21
N ALA A 140 -11.44 -2.43 -2.28
CA ALA A 140 -11.40 -1.66 -3.51
C ALA A 140 -11.64 -2.56 -4.72
N THR A 141 -12.22 -1.98 -5.77
CA THR A 141 -12.31 -2.62 -7.08
C THR A 141 -11.93 -1.59 -8.14
N ALA A 142 -10.84 -1.85 -8.86
CA ALA A 142 -10.48 -1.07 -10.03
C ALA A 142 -11.00 -1.76 -11.31
N MET A 143 -11.67 -0.99 -12.16
CA MET A 143 -12.06 -1.39 -13.51
C MET A 143 -11.22 -0.58 -14.49
N VAL A 144 -10.47 -1.27 -15.33
CA VAL A 144 -9.45 -0.67 -16.18
C VAL A 144 -9.59 -1.20 -17.60
N SER A 145 -9.77 -0.27 -18.56
CA SER A 145 -9.59 -0.58 -19.97
C SER A 145 -8.09 -0.65 -20.25
N ILE A 146 -7.60 -1.82 -20.64
CA ILE A 146 -6.18 -2.03 -20.97
C ILE A 146 -6.04 -2.37 -22.45
N ARG A 147 -4.93 -1.96 -23.06
CA ARG A 147 -4.57 -2.46 -24.38
C ARG A 147 -4.46 -3.99 -24.29
N THR A 148 -5.17 -4.68 -25.18
CA THR A 148 -5.17 -6.14 -25.15
C THR A 148 -3.76 -6.65 -25.43
N PRO A 149 -3.11 -7.35 -24.48
CA PRO A 149 -1.81 -7.95 -24.69
C PRO A 149 -1.91 -9.15 -25.66
N ASP A 150 -0.79 -9.52 -26.24
CA ASP A 150 -0.71 -10.70 -27.13
C ASP A 150 -1.01 -12.00 -26.35
N ASP A 151 -0.56 -12.05 -25.08
CA ASP A 151 -0.89 -13.10 -24.11
C ASP A 151 -1.53 -12.48 -22.86
N LEU A 152 -2.69 -13.01 -22.43
CA LEU A 152 -3.35 -12.53 -21.23
C LEU A 152 -2.57 -12.85 -19.95
N GLU A 153 -1.69 -13.87 -19.97
CA GLU A 153 -0.79 -14.20 -18.87
C GLU A 153 0.26 -13.10 -18.63
N ASP A 154 0.55 -12.25 -19.62
CA ASP A 154 1.46 -11.10 -19.45
C ASP A 154 0.96 -10.13 -18.38
N VAL A 155 -0.37 -9.98 -18.21
CA VAL A 155 -0.93 -9.12 -17.15
C VAL A 155 -0.68 -9.73 -15.78
N ASP A 156 -0.86 -11.05 -15.64
CA ASP A 156 -0.55 -11.75 -14.39
C ASP A 156 0.95 -11.62 -14.06
N ALA A 157 1.82 -11.73 -15.06
CA ALA A 157 3.26 -11.60 -14.90
C ALA A 157 3.70 -10.22 -14.40
N LEU A 158 3.03 -9.12 -14.82
CA LEU A 158 3.30 -7.77 -14.30
C LEU A 158 3.06 -7.65 -12.81
N TYR A 159 1.95 -8.22 -12.32
CA TYR A 159 1.66 -8.20 -10.88
C TYR A 159 2.59 -9.13 -10.10
N GLU A 160 2.94 -10.28 -10.66
CA GLU A 160 3.90 -11.21 -10.06
C GLU A 160 5.31 -10.60 -9.99
N GLU A 161 5.77 -9.92 -11.03
CA GLU A 161 7.05 -9.20 -11.02
C GLU A 161 7.09 -8.14 -9.92
N GLN A 162 6.01 -7.39 -9.73
CA GLN A 162 5.95 -6.32 -8.75
C GLN A 162 5.74 -6.83 -7.32
N PHE A 163 4.90 -7.83 -7.12
CA PHE A 163 4.44 -8.24 -5.77
C PHE A 163 4.80 -9.67 -5.38
N GLY A 164 5.27 -10.51 -6.30
CA GLY A 164 5.49 -11.93 -6.04
C GLY A 164 6.50 -12.22 -4.92
N ARG A 165 7.32 -11.22 -4.55
CA ARG A 165 8.24 -11.29 -3.40
C ARG A 165 7.78 -10.49 -2.20
N SER A 166 6.66 -9.76 -2.28
CA SER A 166 6.16 -8.96 -1.18
C SER A 166 5.45 -9.83 -0.16
N PHE A 167 5.81 -9.65 1.11
CA PHE A 167 5.06 -10.22 2.22
C PHE A 167 3.71 -9.49 2.42
N TYR A 168 3.60 -8.24 1.97
CA TYR A 168 2.50 -7.33 2.28
C TYR A 168 1.47 -7.17 1.17
N VAL A 169 1.72 -7.69 -0.02
CA VAL A 169 0.77 -7.71 -1.13
C VAL A 169 0.75 -9.09 -1.71
N GLN A 170 -0.38 -9.78 -1.65
CA GLN A 170 -0.49 -11.18 -2.01
C GLN A 170 -1.62 -11.43 -3.00
N ARG A 171 -1.36 -12.25 -4.00
CA ARG A 171 -2.41 -12.78 -4.86
C ARG A 171 -3.23 -13.80 -4.09
N ASP A 172 -4.55 -13.63 -4.09
CA ASP A 172 -5.44 -14.62 -3.49
C ASP A 172 -6.11 -15.46 -4.58
N GLU A 173 -5.89 -16.76 -4.52
CA GLU A 173 -6.47 -17.75 -5.42
C GLU A 173 -7.45 -18.70 -4.71
N SER A 174 -7.76 -18.40 -3.45
CA SER A 174 -8.68 -19.25 -2.66
C SER A 174 -10.09 -19.23 -3.25
N SER A 175 -10.88 -20.26 -2.95
CA SER A 175 -12.29 -20.34 -3.40
C SER A 175 -13.17 -19.28 -2.73
N GLU A 176 -12.79 -18.80 -1.55
CA GLU A 176 -13.54 -17.84 -0.75
C GLU A 176 -12.92 -16.44 -0.84
N TRP A 177 -13.69 -15.47 -1.35
CA TRP A 177 -13.31 -14.07 -1.35
C TRP A 177 -14.21 -13.27 -0.43
N GLY A 178 -13.63 -12.67 0.59
CA GLY A 178 -14.35 -11.84 1.54
C GLY A 178 -13.45 -11.29 2.63
N PRO A 179 -13.99 -10.50 3.59
CA PRO A 179 -13.21 -9.84 4.63
C PRO A 179 -12.27 -10.78 5.41
N ASN A 180 -12.68 -12.02 5.65
CA ASN A 180 -11.91 -13.01 6.39
C ASN A 180 -10.54 -13.33 5.76
N VAL A 181 -10.35 -13.03 4.48
CA VAL A 181 -9.06 -13.22 3.79
C VAL A 181 -7.99 -12.33 4.42
N VAL A 182 -8.35 -11.15 4.91
CA VAL A 182 -7.41 -10.12 5.36
C VAL A 182 -7.59 -9.67 6.82
N LEU A 183 -8.72 -9.95 7.48
CA LEU A 183 -8.98 -9.50 8.84
C LEU A 183 -7.88 -9.97 9.81
N GLY A 184 -7.28 -9.02 10.52
CA GLY A 184 -6.18 -9.23 11.45
C GLY A 184 -4.84 -9.56 10.78
N LYS A 185 -4.74 -9.49 9.45
CA LYS A 185 -3.51 -9.82 8.71
C LYS A 185 -2.78 -8.56 8.23
N PRO A 186 -1.45 -8.62 8.11
CA PRO A 186 -0.63 -7.46 7.76
C PRO A 186 -0.62 -7.12 6.27
N PHE A 187 -1.18 -7.95 5.42
CA PHE A 187 -1.11 -7.83 3.97
C PHE A 187 -2.42 -7.35 3.34
N ALA A 188 -2.32 -6.85 2.11
CA ALA A 188 -3.45 -6.69 1.19
C ALA A 188 -3.50 -7.89 0.24
N ALA A 189 -4.71 -8.38 -0.01
CA ALA A 189 -4.96 -9.44 -1.00
C ALA A 189 -5.53 -8.84 -2.29
N TYR A 190 -5.11 -9.35 -3.46
CA TYR A 190 -5.68 -8.95 -4.74
C TYR A 190 -6.08 -10.14 -5.60
N ARG A 191 -7.04 -9.89 -6.51
CA ARG A 191 -7.45 -10.82 -7.58
C ARG A 191 -7.59 -10.07 -8.89
N LEU A 192 -7.20 -10.74 -9.97
CA LEU A 192 -7.33 -10.23 -11.32
C LEU A 192 -8.42 -11.01 -12.06
N ARG A 193 -9.19 -10.30 -12.88
CA ARG A 193 -10.12 -10.88 -13.83
C ARG A 193 -10.09 -10.09 -15.12
N ILE A 194 -9.73 -10.73 -16.22
CA ILE A 194 -9.68 -10.12 -17.54
C ILE A 194 -10.86 -10.63 -18.35
N VAL A 195 -11.55 -9.73 -19.02
CA VAL A 195 -12.52 -10.01 -20.07
C VAL A 195 -11.87 -9.53 -21.36
N PRO A 196 -11.40 -10.47 -22.21
CA PRO A 196 -10.70 -10.09 -23.43
C PRO A 196 -11.65 -9.45 -24.45
N ASP A 197 -11.19 -8.40 -25.10
CA ASP A 197 -11.84 -7.73 -26.20
C ASP A 197 -10.77 -7.04 -27.09
N SER A 198 -11.14 -6.58 -28.26
CA SER A 198 -10.22 -5.93 -29.20
C SER A 198 -10.77 -4.56 -29.59
N PRO A 199 -9.96 -3.47 -29.55
CA PRO A 199 -8.51 -3.45 -29.28
C PRO A 199 -8.17 -3.39 -27.77
N ASN A 200 -9.15 -3.24 -26.89
CA ASN A 200 -8.94 -3.07 -25.45
C ASN A 200 -9.73 -4.10 -24.66
N SER A 201 -9.07 -4.76 -23.72
CA SER A 201 -9.68 -5.69 -22.77
C SER A 201 -10.11 -4.98 -21.49
N LEU A 202 -11.12 -5.50 -20.81
CA LEU A 202 -11.52 -5.02 -19.48
C LEU A 202 -10.84 -5.85 -18.39
N LEU A 203 -9.96 -5.20 -17.62
CA LEU A 203 -9.36 -5.77 -16.42
C LEU A 203 -10.13 -5.28 -15.19
N THR A 204 -10.48 -6.20 -14.31
CA THR A 204 -10.99 -5.93 -12.98
C THR A 204 -9.96 -6.38 -11.95
N VAL A 205 -9.50 -5.46 -11.11
CA VAL A 205 -8.60 -5.74 -9.99
C VAL A 205 -9.41 -5.57 -8.70
N ARG A 206 -9.60 -6.65 -7.96
CA ARG A 206 -10.30 -6.62 -6.67
C ARG A 206 -9.28 -6.69 -5.56
N LEU A 207 -9.44 -5.86 -4.53
CA LEU A 207 -8.52 -5.75 -3.40
C LEU A 207 -9.25 -5.80 -2.08
N LEU A 208 -8.61 -6.38 -1.10
CA LEU A 208 -8.98 -6.35 0.30
C LEU A 208 -7.75 -6.07 1.15
N SER A 209 -7.92 -5.33 2.24
CA SER A 209 -6.89 -5.15 3.27
C SER A 209 -7.55 -4.97 4.62
N ASP A 210 -6.91 -5.41 5.69
CA ASP A 210 -7.27 -4.94 7.03
C ASP A 210 -6.86 -3.47 7.17
N ARG A 211 -7.68 -2.66 7.85
CA ARG A 211 -7.43 -1.23 8.09
C ARG A 211 -6.11 -1.00 8.84
N ASP A 212 -5.75 -1.91 9.76
CA ASP A 212 -4.50 -1.88 10.53
C ASP A 212 -3.38 -2.70 9.87
N GLY A 213 -3.70 -3.42 8.79
CA GLY A 213 -2.76 -4.18 7.98
C GLY A 213 -1.96 -3.31 7.00
N LYS A 214 -1.96 -3.70 5.71
CA LYS A 214 -1.26 -2.97 4.64
C LYS A 214 -1.77 -1.54 4.44
N CYS A 215 -3.00 -1.25 4.83
CA CYS A 215 -3.58 0.09 4.78
C CYS A 215 -3.37 0.92 6.06
N GLY A 216 -2.55 0.45 7.02
CA GLY A 216 -2.41 1.15 8.30
C GLY A 216 -1.14 0.81 9.09
N ALA A 217 -1.31 0.33 10.32
CA ALA A 217 -0.21 0.17 11.27
C ALA A 217 0.92 -0.75 10.75
N SER A 218 0.58 -1.84 10.07
CA SER A 218 1.59 -2.75 9.51
C SER A 218 2.43 -2.08 8.42
N GLN A 219 1.83 -1.23 7.58
CA GLN A 219 2.55 -0.46 6.56
C GLN A 219 3.53 0.54 7.18
N ILE A 220 3.14 1.21 8.28
CA ILE A 220 4.01 2.14 9.01
C ILE A 220 5.24 1.42 9.56
N VAL A 221 5.03 0.27 10.21
CA VAL A 221 6.14 -0.52 10.77
C VAL A 221 7.01 -1.14 9.66
N HIS A 222 6.40 -1.58 8.55
CA HIS A 222 7.13 -2.02 7.37
C HIS A 222 8.07 -0.92 6.84
N ALA A 223 7.56 0.29 6.62
CA ALA A 223 8.38 1.41 6.17
C ALA A 223 9.53 1.73 7.15
N MET A 224 9.27 1.67 8.47
CA MET A 224 10.29 1.82 9.49
C MET A 224 11.38 0.74 9.39
N ASN A 225 10.98 -0.50 9.18
CA ASN A 225 11.92 -1.61 9.03
C ASN A 225 12.86 -1.39 7.84
N VAL A 226 12.31 -1.02 6.68
CA VAL A 226 13.13 -0.71 5.49
C VAL A 226 14.03 0.49 5.74
N MET A 227 13.52 1.57 6.32
CA MET A 227 14.32 2.75 6.68
C MET A 227 15.48 2.40 7.61
N CYS A 228 15.30 1.46 8.53
CA CYS A 228 16.33 1.03 9.48
C CYS A 228 17.25 -0.08 8.95
N GLY A 229 17.00 -0.62 7.77
CA GLY A 229 17.69 -1.78 7.22
C GLY A 229 17.43 -3.06 8.01
N PHE A 230 16.25 -3.16 8.63
CA PHE A 230 15.78 -4.39 9.28
C PHE A 230 15.12 -5.32 8.26
N GLU A 231 14.90 -6.56 8.66
CA GLU A 231 14.04 -7.47 7.90
C GLU A 231 12.61 -6.90 7.84
N GLU A 232 12.01 -6.89 6.65
CA GLU A 232 10.77 -6.14 6.36
C GLU A 232 9.59 -6.55 7.25
N SER A 233 9.45 -7.84 7.54
CA SER A 233 8.35 -8.40 8.35
C SER A 233 8.59 -8.38 9.86
N LEU A 234 9.75 -7.87 10.30
CA LEU A 234 10.15 -7.90 11.71
C LEU A 234 9.14 -7.15 12.60
N GLY A 235 8.66 -7.82 13.64
CA GLY A 235 7.71 -7.25 14.60
C GLY A 235 6.26 -7.12 14.09
N ILE A 236 5.98 -7.57 12.88
CA ILE A 236 4.64 -7.55 12.27
C ILE A 236 4.11 -8.99 12.24
N LYS A 237 3.00 -9.22 12.95
CA LYS A 237 2.32 -10.52 13.04
C LYS A 237 0.83 -10.35 12.85
#